data_94c37c8833aa2767e11364ee0d131744
#
_entry.id   94c37c8833aa2767e11364ee0d131744
#
_cell.length_a   1.000
_cell.length_b   1.000
_cell.length_c   1.000
_cell.angle_alpha   90.00
_cell.angle_beta   90.00
_cell.angle_gamma   90.00
#
_symmetry.space_group_name_H-M   'P 1'
#
loop_
_entity.id
_entity.type
_entity.pdbx_description
1 polymer ?
#
loop_
_entity_poly.entity_id
_entity_poly.type
_entity_poly.pdbx_seq_one_letter_code
_entity_poly.pdbx_strand_id
1 'polypeptide(L)'
;MYLSVRTHLRWLPRAPYEGNTKTLYSIEGGRLIGRYKNDSIEVNDVFGIYDPFTKKIDCQKGQVEWLRAGFASGELFADLGHWSADLNNPGFSVDTVELHSAYYITEQLFGVFEDRMTARNKSENSIFPRFEAFSTNLEIPNFFENVDYMGGFSIIGQRFFASGKKDKKAHFKFWYDSLLVLDLKAERFIIKSDELLSNESEVCFKLDRDSLYHIKSDISYQPGERILRIDRPNKGMSMTPFVDSYHNLILDIDRIRWNISEPTFTLGGINMGNGSPLLMESDQYFRNSRYSDLQ
;
A
#
# COMPACT_ATOMS: atom_id res chain seq x y z
N MET A 1 16.46 -19.23 -18.92
CA MET A 1 16.17 -17.83 -19.21
C MET A 1 16.77 -17.44 -20.55
N TYR A 2 16.02 -16.80 -21.44
CA TYR A 2 16.55 -16.26 -22.68
C TYR A 2 16.72 -14.77 -22.50
N LEU A 3 17.93 -14.28 -22.72
CA LEU A 3 18.23 -12.85 -22.71
C LEU A 3 18.14 -12.33 -24.14
N SER A 4 17.34 -11.29 -24.35
CA SER A 4 17.34 -10.53 -25.60
C SER A 4 17.76 -9.10 -25.27
N VAL A 5 18.89 -8.68 -25.82
CA VAL A 5 19.38 -7.32 -25.65
C VAL A 5 19.19 -6.61 -26.99
N ARG A 6 18.34 -5.58 -27.02
CA ARG A 6 18.18 -4.68 -28.18
C ARG A 6 19.05 -3.45 -27.98
N THR A 7 20.37 -3.63 -28.10
CA THR A 7 21.35 -2.55 -28.00
C THR A 7 22.64 -2.93 -28.73
N HIS A 8 23.53 -1.98 -28.91
CA HIS A 8 24.88 -2.26 -29.39
C HIS A 8 25.71 -2.86 -28.26
N LEU A 9 25.95 -4.18 -28.32
CA LEU A 9 26.92 -4.84 -27.45
C LEU A 9 28.31 -4.52 -27.97
N ARG A 10 29.13 -3.86 -27.15
CA ARG A 10 30.52 -3.61 -27.44
C ARG A 10 31.37 -4.65 -26.75
N TRP A 11 32.22 -5.30 -27.53
CA TRP A 11 33.18 -6.25 -26.99
C TRP A 11 34.28 -5.51 -26.23
N LEU A 12 34.51 -5.87 -24.97
CA LEU A 12 35.59 -5.35 -24.15
C LEU A 12 36.66 -6.44 -23.96
N PRO A 13 37.81 -6.36 -24.64
CA PRO A 13 38.90 -7.27 -24.33
C PRO A 13 39.46 -6.90 -22.94
N ARG A 14 39.41 -7.86 -22.01
CA ARG A 14 40.14 -7.72 -20.75
C ARG A 14 41.64 -7.89 -21.02
N ALA A 15 42.48 -7.02 -20.45
CA ALA A 15 43.92 -7.19 -20.48
C ALA A 15 44.30 -8.60 -19.99
N PRO A 16 45.22 -9.31 -20.66
CA PRO A 16 45.58 -10.68 -20.32
C PRO A 16 46.24 -10.70 -18.95
N TYR A 17 45.53 -11.16 -17.95
CA TYR A 17 46.13 -11.65 -16.70
C TYR A 17 46.17 -13.16 -16.84
N GLU A 18 47.40 -13.71 -16.94
CA GLU A 18 47.77 -15.12 -16.96
C GLU A 18 46.72 -16.09 -17.52
N GLY A 19 46.68 -16.27 -18.84
CA GLY A 19 46.19 -17.48 -19.48
C GLY A 19 44.68 -17.59 -19.74
N ASN A 20 43.80 -16.73 -19.25
CA ASN A 20 42.36 -16.75 -19.53
C ASN A 20 41.81 -15.36 -19.88
N THR A 21 41.69 -15.07 -21.17
CA THR A 21 40.96 -13.89 -21.69
C THR A 21 39.46 -14.10 -21.51
N LYS A 22 38.90 -13.65 -20.39
CA LYS A 22 37.45 -13.62 -20.22
C LYS A 22 36.90 -12.43 -21.05
N THR A 23 36.12 -12.75 -22.05
CA THR A 23 35.42 -11.73 -22.85
C THR A 23 34.23 -11.21 -22.05
N LEU A 24 34.18 -9.92 -21.80
CA LEU A 24 33.04 -9.21 -21.23
C LEU A 24 32.35 -8.38 -22.30
N TYR A 25 31.07 -8.11 -22.15
CA TYR A 25 30.30 -7.24 -23.05
C TYR A 25 29.82 -6.02 -22.30
N SER A 26 30.10 -4.81 -22.84
CA SER A 26 29.47 -3.60 -22.35
C SER A 26 28.07 -3.46 -22.93
N ILE A 27 27.17 -2.91 -22.13
CA ILE A 27 25.82 -2.49 -22.51
C ILE A 27 25.79 -0.98 -22.34
N GLU A 28 25.59 -0.26 -23.45
CA GLU A 28 25.66 1.22 -23.49
C GLU A 28 24.30 1.77 -23.89
N GLY A 29 23.38 1.79 -22.96
CA GLY A 29 21.97 2.15 -23.18
C GLY A 29 21.22 1.08 -23.96
N GLY A 30 20.08 0.71 -23.50
CA GLY A 30 19.29 -0.30 -24.18
C GLY A 30 18.26 -0.95 -23.32
N ARG A 31 17.62 -1.95 -23.88
CA ARG A 31 16.52 -2.67 -23.27
C ARG A 31 16.92 -4.11 -23.02
N LEU A 32 16.94 -4.50 -21.75
CA LEU A 32 17.21 -5.87 -21.31
C LEU A 32 15.87 -6.60 -21.11
N ILE A 33 15.68 -7.73 -21.78
CA ILE A 33 14.47 -8.52 -21.64
C ILE A 33 14.83 -9.93 -21.19
N GLY A 34 14.41 -10.27 -19.97
CA GLY A 34 14.44 -11.62 -19.45
C GLY A 34 13.12 -12.33 -19.74
N ARG A 35 13.17 -13.59 -20.20
CA ARG A 35 11.95 -14.38 -20.47
C ARG A 35 11.99 -15.73 -19.78
N TYR A 36 10.89 -16.08 -19.16
CA TYR A 36 10.68 -17.39 -18.56
C TYR A 36 9.23 -17.84 -18.78
N LYS A 37 9.03 -18.91 -19.54
CA LYS A 37 7.70 -19.39 -19.96
C LYS A 37 6.89 -18.26 -20.62
N ASN A 38 5.75 -17.92 -20.04
CA ASN A 38 4.84 -16.90 -20.56
C ASN A 38 5.02 -15.54 -19.86
N ASP A 39 6.08 -15.37 -19.07
CA ASP A 39 6.36 -14.15 -18.32
C ASP A 39 7.69 -13.54 -18.76
N SER A 40 7.80 -12.21 -18.62
CA SER A 40 9.02 -11.48 -18.98
C SER A 40 9.23 -10.29 -18.05
N ILE A 41 10.48 -10.05 -17.70
CA ILE A 41 10.93 -8.84 -17.04
C ILE A 41 11.63 -7.98 -18.09
N GLU A 42 11.38 -6.69 -18.03
CA GLU A 42 11.98 -5.70 -18.91
C GLU A 42 12.63 -4.60 -18.08
N VAL A 43 13.90 -4.30 -18.38
CA VAL A 43 14.65 -3.18 -17.82
C VAL A 43 15.09 -2.29 -18.98
N ASN A 44 14.68 -1.03 -18.95
CA ASN A 44 15.03 -0.02 -19.93
C ASN A 44 16.28 0.75 -19.48
N ASP A 45 16.89 1.49 -20.40
CA ASP A 45 18.03 2.38 -20.14
C ASP A 45 19.20 1.72 -19.40
N VAL A 46 19.51 0.48 -19.77
CA VAL A 46 20.54 -0.32 -19.08
C VAL A 46 21.93 0.12 -19.53
N PHE A 47 22.77 0.44 -18.53
CA PHE A 47 24.20 0.67 -18.71
C PHE A 47 24.98 -0.24 -17.76
N GLY A 48 25.86 -1.09 -18.31
CA GLY A 48 26.57 -2.04 -17.47
C GLY A 48 27.46 -3.02 -18.23
N ILE A 49 27.80 -4.10 -17.58
CA ILE A 49 28.69 -5.15 -18.10
C ILE A 49 28.01 -6.51 -17.94
N TYR A 50 28.03 -7.29 -19.02
CA TYR A 50 27.61 -8.70 -19.02
C TYR A 50 28.80 -9.63 -19.07
N ASP A 51 28.85 -10.58 -18.11
CA ASP A 51 29.80 -11.69 -18.11
C ASP A 51 29.09 -12.97 -18.60
N PRO A 52 29.41 -13.45 -19.81
CA PRO A 52 28.77 -14.63 -20.39
C PRO A 52 29.18 -15.96 -19.70
N PHE A 53 30.30 -15.97 -18.98
CA PHE A 53 30.80 -17.17 -18.31
C PHE A 53 30.06 -17.41 -17.00
N THR A 54 29.90 -16.37 -16.22
CA THR A 54 29.14 -16.43 -14.94
C THR A 54 27.65 -16.18 -15.14
N LYS A 55 27.26 -15.71 -16.34
CA LYS A 55 25.90 -15.28 -16.67
C LYS A 55 25.38 -14.19 -15.72
N LYS A 56 26.26 -13.35 -15.27
CA LYS A 56 25.92 -12.22 -14.40
C LYS A 56 25.97 -10.92 -15.19
N ILE A 57 25.09 -10.03 -14.80
CA ILE A 57 25.05 -8.65 -15.29
C ILE A 57 25.30 -7.73 -14.10
N ASP A 58 26.11 -6.70 -14.31
CA ASP A 58 26.41 -5.66 -13.34
C ASP A 58 26.17 -4.30 -14.02
N CYS A 59 25.22 -3.54 -13.52
CA CYS A 59 24.71 -2.33 -14.16
C CYS A 59 24.75 -1.14 -13.21
N GLN A 60 25.08 0.02 -13.78
CA GLN A 60 25.13 1.30 -13.09
C GLN A 60 23.82 2.08 -13.19
N LYS A 61 22.98 1.70 -14.16
CA LYS A 61 21.69 2.34 -14.43
C LYS A 61 20.70 1.34 -15.01
N GLY A 62 19.43 1.58 -14.79
CA GLY A 62 18.30 0.89 -15.39
C GLY A 62 16.99 1.50 -14.94
N GLN A 63 15.91 1.21 -15.65
CA GLN A 63 14.57 1.62 -15.27
C GLN A 63 13.59 0.47 -15.47
N VAL A 64 12.73 0.23 -14.49
CA VAL A 64 11.66 -0.78 -14.56
C VAL A 64 10.31 -0.12 -14.41
N GLU A 65 9.42 -0.41 -15.36
CA GLU A 65 8.02 0.03 -15.33
C GLU A 65 7.10 -1.11 -14.85
N TRP A 66 5.98 -0.76 -14.24
CA TRP A 66 4.94 -1.70 -13.77
C TRP A 66 3.96 -2.14 -14.87
N LEU A 67 4.36 -2.10 -16.17
CA LEU A 67 3.52 -2.53 -17.30
C LEU A 67 2.93 -3.92 -17.11
N ARG A 68 3.72 -4.83 -16.56
CA ARG A 68 3.35 -6.22 -16.29
C ARG A 68 2.25 -6.38 -15.25
N ALA A 69 2.15 -5.42 -14.35
CA ALA A 69 1.07 -5.32 -13.36
C ALA A 69 -0.15 -4.54 -13.89
N GLY A 70 -0.12 -4.04 -15.13
CA GLY A 70 -1.26 -3.40 -15.79
C GLY A 70 -1.29 -1.88 -15.71
N PHE A 71 -0.23 -1.22 -15.23
CA PHE A 71 -0.08 0.23 -15.30
C PHE A 71 0.32 0.66 -16.71
N ALA A 72 -0.05 1.86 -17.12
CA ALA A 72 0.42 2.42 -18.39
C ALA A 72 1.88 2.89 -18.28
N SER A 73 2.53 3.03 -19.44
CA SER A 73 3.92 3.50 -19.48
C SER A 73 4.06 4.89 -18.90
N GLY A 74 5.05 5.07 -18.03
CA GLY A 74 5.33 6.33 -17.35
C GLY A 74 4.46 6.61 -16.12
N GLU A 75 3.42 5.81 -15.84
CA GLU A 75 2.57 6.01 -14.67
C GLU A 75 3.23 5.56 -13.36
N LEU A 76 3.95 4.44 -13.42
CA LEU A 76 4.64 3.86 -12.26
C LEU A 76 5.91 3.18 -12.73
N PHE A 77 7.05 3.67 -12.25
CA PHE A 77 8.36 3.12 -12.59
C PHE A 77 9.38 3.35 -11.47
N ALA A 78 10.43 2.55 -11.47
CA ALA A 78 11.56 2.68 -10.57
C ALA A 78 12.85 2.89 -11.37
N ASP A 79 13.60 3.91 -10.98
CA ASP A 79 14.97 4.11 -11.42
C ASP A 79 15.92 3.28 -10.55
N LEU A 80 16.60 2.35 -11.21
CA LEU A 80 17.58 1.49 -10.60
C LEU A 80 18.93 2.20 -10.64
N GLY A 81 19.55 2.38 -9.48
CA GLY A 81 20.93 2.84 -9.38
C GLY A 81 21.89 1.70 -9.78
N HIS A 82 22.88 1.42 -8.95
CA HIS A 82 23.74 0.25 -9.14
C HIS A 82 22.96 -1.04 -8.79
N TRP A 83 22.91 -1.97 -9.72
CA TRP A 83 22.22 -3.25 -9.55
C TRP A 83 22.92 -4.39 -10.28
N SER A 84 22.71 -5.59 -9.81
CA SER A 84 23.23 -6.79 -10.46
C SER A 84 22.19 -7.89 -10.51
N ALA A 85 22.29 -8.75 -11.51
CA ALA A 85 21.42 -9.92 -11.63
C ALA A 85 22.20 -11.15 -12.11
N ASP A 86 21.84 -12.30 -11.55
CA ASP A 86 22.26 -13.61 -12.05
C ASP A 86 21.19 -14.13 -13.02
N LEU A 87 21.55 -14.21 -14.30
CA LEU A 87 20.64 -14.62 -15.37
C LEU A 87 20.22 -16.10 -15.32
N ASN A 88 20.79 -16.88 -14.41
CA ASN A 88 20.31 -18.23 -14.12
C ASN A 88 19.04 -18.19 -13.21
N ASN A 89 18.80 -17.07 -12.51
CA ASN A 89 17.64 -16.87 -11.67
C ASN A 89 16.49 -16.21 -12.43
N PRO A 90 15.23 -16.53 -12.12
CA PRO A 90 14.07 -15.93 -12.77
C PRO A 90 13.73 -14.53 -12.27
N GLY A 91 14.51 -13.93 -11.37
CA GLY A 91 14.26 -12.63 -10.78
C GLY A 91 15.53 -12.00 -10.22
N PHE A 92 15.40 -10.75 -9.78
CA PHE A 92 16.46 -9.98 -9.14
C PHE A 92 15.86 -9.00 -8.12
N SER A 93 16.70 -8.52 -7.22
CA SER A 93 16.37 -7.47 -6.25
C SER A 93 17.41 -6.37 -6.29
N VAL A 94 16.99 -5.17 -5.94
CA VAL A 94 17.83 -3.97 -5.87
C VAL A 94 17.59 -3.29 -4.54
N ASP A 95 18.65 -3.11 -3.76
CA ASP A 95 18.56 -2.64 -2.38
C ASP A 95 18.19 -1.15 -2.27
N THR A 96 18.43 -0.38 -3.33
CA THR A 96 18.09 1.05 -3.36
C THR A 96 17.63 1.46 -4.74
N VAL A 97 16.36 1.83 -4.84
CA VAL A 97 15.73 2.38 -6.04
C VAL A 97 14.97 3.64 -5.71
N GLU A 98 14.80 4.50 -6.70
CA GLU A 98 13.92 5.66 -6.64
C GLU A 98 12.61 5.34 -7.35
N LEU A 99 11.49 5.38 -6.63
CA LEU A 99 10.16 5.15 -7.19
C LEU A 99 9.54 6.45 -7.66
N HIS A 100 8.99 6.43 -8.86
CA HIS A 100 8.20 7.50 -9.46
C HIS A 100 6.78 7.01 -9.70
N SER A 101 5.79 7.76 -9.22
CA SER A 101 4.38 7.39 -9.32
C SER A 101 3.54 8.60 -9.73
N ALA A 102 2.64 8.41 -10.67
CA ALA A 102 1.57 9.37 -10.98
C ALA A 102 0.42 9.29 -9.96
N TYR A 103 0.46 8.31 -9.05
CA TYR A 103 -0.59 8.03 -8.08
C TYR A 103 -0.12 8.36 -6.66
N TYR A 104 -0.95 9.02 -5.88
CA TYR A 104 -0.86 9.19 -4.42
C TYR A 104 0.44 9.79 -3.86
N ILE A 105 1.59 9.63 -4.49
CA ILE A 105 2.89 10.05 -3.98
C ILE A 105 3.54 10.96 -5.01
N THR A 106 3.68 12.23 -4.67
CA THR A 106 4.32 13.26 -5.51
C THR A 106 5.78 13.50 -5.13
N GLU A 107 6.22 12.96 -4.00
CA GLU A 107 7.59 13.10 -3.51
C GLU A 107 8.47 11.93 -3.97
N GLN A 108 9.78 12.15 -3.99
CA GLN A 108 10.75 11.10 -4.26
C GLN A 108 10.72 10.05 -3.17
N LEU A 109 10.49 8.81 -3.54
CA LEU A 109 10.40 7.70 -2.60
C LEU A 109 11.48 6.66 -2.88
N PHE A 110 12.35 6.44 -1.88
CA PHE A 110 13.41 5.45 -1.96
C PHE A 110 13.03 4.17 -1.23
N GLY A 111 13.45 3.03 -1.79
CA GLY A 111 13.13 1.73 -1.20
C GLY A 111 13.85 0.56 -1.85
N VAL A 112 13.45 -0.63 -1.44
CA VAL A 112 13.90 -1.91 -2.01
C VAL A 112 12.96 -2.31 -3.15
N PHE A 113 13.54 -2.78 -4.24
CA PHE A 113 12.80 -3.33 -5.38
C PHE A 113 13.07 -4.82 -5.53
N GLU A 114 12.04 -5.56 -5.86
CA GLU A 114 12.15 -6.98 -6.23
C GLU A 114 11.28 -7.27 -7.44
N ASP A 115 11.83 -7.94 -8.44
CA ASP A 115 11.03 -8.47 -9.53
C ASP A 115 11.39 -9.93 -9.83
N ARG A 116 10.36 -10.72 -10.19
CA ARG A 116 10.50 -12.13 -10.45
C ARG A 116 9.50 -12.61 -11.50
N MET A 117 9.99 -13.36 -12.47
CA MET A 117 9.13 -14.05 -13.43
C MET A 117 8.45 -15.24 -12.79
N THR A 118 7.15 -15.39 -13.04
CA THR A 118 6.33 -16.49 -12.55
C THR A 118 5.69 -17.22 -13.72
N ALA A 119 5.43 -18.52 -13.56
CA ALA A 119 4.86 -19.33 -14.64
C ALA A 119 3.43 -18.93 -15.05
N ARG A 120 2.73 -18.21 -14.16
CA ARG A 120 1.35 -17.74 -14.33
C ARG A 120 1.25 -16.31 -13.83
N ASN A 121 1.58 -15.35 -14.69
CA ASN A 121 1.38 -13.95 -14.38
C ASN A 121 0.12 -13.46 -15.12
N LYS A 122 -0.93 -13.10 -14.35
CA LYS A 122 -2.06 -12.32 -14.83
C LYS A 122 -1.98 -10.96 -14.15
N SER A 123 -2.14 -9.87 -14.87
CA SER A 123 -2.04 -8.52 -14.35
C SER A 123 -2.85 -8.30 -13.06
N GLU A 124 -4.10 -8.75 -13.05
CA GLU A 124 -5.04 -8.59 -11.92
C GLU A 124 -4.59 -9.28 -10.61
N ASN A 125 -3.80 -10.36 -10.73
CA ASN A 125 -3.30 -11.13 -9.59
C ASN A 125 -1.78 -11.13 -9.51
N SER A 126 -1.15 -10.19 -10.17
CA SER A 126 0.31 -10.06 -10.14
C SER A 126 0.79 -9.82 -8.71
N ILE A 127 1.83 -10.57 -8.32
CA ILE A 127 2.53 -10.39 -7.05
C ILE A 127 3.93 -9.78 -7.25
N PHE A 128 4.26 -9.42 -8.48
CA PHE A 128 5.47 -8.73 -8.92
C PHE A 128 5.13 -7.73 -10.03
N PRO A 129 5.90 -6.63 -10.19
CA PRO A 129 7.04 -6.22 -9.36
C PRO A 129 6.62 -5.84 -7.94
N ARG A 130 7.61 -5.75 -7.02
CA ARG A 130 7.42 -5.29 -5.63
C ARG A 130 8.32 -4.11 -5.34
N PHE A 131 7.80 -3.22 -4.51
CA PHE A 131 8.55 -2.12 -3.93
C PHE A 131 8.18 -1.98 -2.46
N GLU A 132 9.18 -1.72 -1.62
CA GLU A 132 8.99 -1.41 -0.21
C GLU A 132 9.81 -0.18 0.16
N ALA A 133 9.13 0.88 0.60
CA ALA A 133 9.76 2.13 1.00
C ALA A 133 10.63 1.97 2.25
N PHE A 134 11.77 2.65 2.31
CA PHE A 134 12.60 2.69 3.50
C PHE A 134 11.92 3.43 4.65
N SER A 135 11.22 4.52 4.32
CA SER A 135 10.49 5.27 5.32
C SER A 135 9.26 4.50 5.77
N THR A 136 9.14 4.34 7.07
CA THR A 136 7.97 3.74 7.73
C THR A 136 7.08 4.78 8.38
N ASN A 137 7.38 6.07 8.19
CA ASN A 137 6.65 7.21 8.75
C ASN A 137 6.57 8.33 7.71
N LEU A 138 6.11 7.98 6.52
CA LEU A 138 5.79 8.96 5.48
C LEU A 138 4.59 9.78 5.95
N GLU A 139 4.63 11.07 5.71
CA GLU A 139 3.51 11.98 5.93
C GLU A 139 3.09 12.52 4.56
N ILE A 140 1.94 12.10 4.07
CA ILE A 140 1.42 12.49 2.77
C ILE A 140 0.11 13.26 2.98
N PRO A 141 0.16 14.60 2.96
CA PRO A 141 -1.04 15.42 3.04
C PRO A 141 -1.87 15.27 1.76
N ASN A 142 -3.18 15.33 1.91
CA ASN A 142 -4.12 15.16 0.80
C ASN A 142 -3.86 13.90 -0.04
N PHE A 143 -3.55 12.79 0.61
CA PHE A 143 -3.45 11.50 -0.05
C PHE A 143 -4.71 11.15 -0.87
N PHE A 144 -5.89 11.44 -0.30
CA PHE A 144 -7.13 11.72 -1.02
C PHE A 144 -7.59 13.12 -0.63
N GLU A 145 -8.55 13.68 -1.34
CA GLU A 145 -9.10 14.99 -1.02
C GLU A 145 -9.62 15.03 0.43
N ASN A 146 -9.07 15.93 1.25
CA ASN A 146 -9.33 16.05 2.69
C ASN A 146 -8.98 14.78 3.52
N VAL A 147 -8.05 13.97 3.04
CA VAL A 147 -7.58 12.77 3.76
C VAL A 147 -6.07 12.72 3.73
N ASP A 148 -5.43 12.81 4.89
CA ASP A 148 -4.00 12.67 5.04
C ASP A 148 -3.62 11.23 5.38
N TYR A 149 -2.45 10.82 4.95
CA TYR A 149 -1.86 9.53 5.26
C TYR A 149 -0.58 9.68 6.08
N MET A 150 -0.38 8.78 7.05
CA MET A 150 0.88 8.63 7.78
C MET A 150 1.20 7.15 8.00
N GLY A 151 2.39 6.71 7.52
CA GLY A 151 2.84 5.32 7.68
C GLY A 151 3.90 4.92 6.68
N GLY A 152 4.11 3.62 6.50
CA GLY A 152 4.96 3.04 5.47
C GLY A 152 4.19 2.79 4.18
N PHE A 153 4.91 2.58 3.10
CA PHE A 153 4.32 2.37 1.78
C PHE A 153 5.00 1.22 1.04
N SER A 154 4.20 0.38 0.42
CA SER A 154 4.71 -0.69 -0.44
C SER A 154 3.77 -0.98 -1.60
N ILE A 155 4.32 -1.58 -2.66
CA ILE A 155 3.59 -1.99 -3.85
C ILE A 155 3.84 -3.48 -4.09
N ILE A 156 2.78 -4.22 -4.34
CA ILE A 156 2.85 -5.64 -4.71
C ILE A 156 1.95 -5.85 -5.93
N GLY A 157 2.57 -6.00 -7.11
CA GLY A 157 1.84 -6.05 -8.37
C GLY A 157 1.03 -4.77 -8.60
N GLN A 158 -0.30 -4.89 -8.67
CA GLN A 158 -1.23 -3.77 -8.85
C GLN A 158 -1.64 -3.06 -7.56
N ARG A 159 -1.33 -3.65 -6.41
CA ARG A 159 -1.87 -3.19 -5.14
C ARG A 159 -0.88 -2.32 -4.40
N PHE A 160 -1.35 -1.18 -3.93
CA PHE A 160 -0.62 -0.32 -3.01
C PHE A 160 -1.02 -0.69 -1.57
N PHE A 161 -0.05 -0.69 -0.68
CA PHE A 161 -0.26 -0.98 0.72
C PHE A 161 0.27 0.19 1.56
N ALA A 162 -0.60 0.72 2.37
CA ALA A 162 -0.28 1.63 3.44
C ALA A 162 -0.14 0.79 4.72
N SER A 163 1.05 0.66 5.27
CA SER A 163 1.32 -0.24 6.38
C SER A 163 2.07 0.44 7.52
N GLY A 164 1.76 0.01 8.74
CA GLY A 164 2.52 0.35 9.92
C GLY A 164 3.71 -0.60 10.13
N LYS A 165 4.59 -0.24 11.05
CA LYS A 165 5.62 -1.13 11.59
C LYS A 165 5.11 -1.77 12.89
N LYS A 166 5.72 -2.90 13.33
CA LYS A 166 5.32 -3.75 14.46
C LYS A 166 4.73 -3.01 15.70
N ASP A 167 5.14 -1.77 15.95
CA ASP A 167 4.70 -0.98 17.11
C ASP A 167 4.00 0.34 16.72
N LYS A 168 3.82 0.59 15.42
CA LYS A 168 3.16 1.81 14.91
C LYS A 168 2.20 1.42 13.80
N LYS A 169 0.92 1.72 13.98
CA LYS A 169 -0.10 1.54 12.95
C LYS A 169 0.02 2.62 11.88
N ALA A 170 -0.41 2.31 10.68
CA ALA A 170 -0.63 3.32 9.66
C ALA A 170 -1.91 4.10 9.97
N HIS A 171 -1.95 5.37 9.60
CA HIS A 171 -3.05 6.27 9.89
C HIS A 171 -3.60 6.87 8.61
N PHE A 172 -4.95 6.95 8.53
CA PHE A 172 -5.66 7.84 7.63
C PHE A 172 -6.49 8.82 8.46
N LYS A 173 -6.20 10.12 8.28
CA LYS A 173 -6.87 11.22 8.98
C LYS A 173 -7.81 11.93 8.03
N PHE A 174 -9.08 12.00 8.40
CA PHE A 174 -10.13 12.63 7.60
C PHE A 174 -10.46 13.99 8.19
N TRP A 175 -10.47 14.98 7.32
CA TRP A 175 -10.71 16.37 7.67
C TRP A 175 -12.04 16.86 7.11
N TYR A 176 -12.77 17.61 7.90
CA TYR A 176 -13.94 18.32 7.48
C TYR A 176 -13.85 19.78 7.97
N ASP A 177 -13.98 20.74 7.07
CA ASP A 177 -13.87 22.18 7.37
C ASP A 177 -12.63 22.54 8.24
N SER A 178 -11.47 21.98 7.84
CA SER A 178 -10.18 22.14 8.54
C SER A 178 -10.12 21.52 9.96
N LEU A 179 -11.14 20.79 10.39
CA LEU A 179 -11.15 20.06 11.65
C LEU A 179 -10.84 18.58 11.40
N LEU A 180 -9.97 18.00 12.22
CA LEU A 180 -9.76 16.55 12.22
C LEU A 180 -10.99 15.87 12.82
N VAL A 181 -11.76 15.20 11.95
CA VAL A 181 -13.00 14.52 12.36
C VAL A 181 -12.78 13.07 12.67
N LEU A 182 -11.93 12.38 11.90
CA LEU A 182 -11.74 10.95 12.07
C LEU A 182 -10.26 10.56 11.91
N ASP A 183 -9.77 9.71 12.81
CA ASP A 183 -8.47 9.04 12.74
C ASP A 183 -8.70 7.52 12.65
N LEU A 184 -8.35 6.95 11.51
CA LEU A 184 -8.33 5.50 11.27
C LEU A 184 -6.92 4.97 11.46
N LYS A 185 -6.77 3.89 12.23
CA LYS A 185 -5.47 3.26 12.48
C LYS A 185 -5.55 1.77 12.19
N ALA A 186 -4.64 1.27 11.38
CA ALA A 186 -4.54 -0.16 11.10
C ALA A 186 -3.10 -0.61 10.89
N GLU A 187 -2.85 -1.89 11.03
CA GLU A 187 -1.56 -2.48 10.65
C GLU A 187 -1.35 -2.39 9.14
N ARG A 188 -2.44 -2.49 8.38
CA ARG A 188 -2.40 -2.42 6.91
C ARG A 188 -3.70 -1.90 6.32
N PHE A 189 -3.56 -0.99 5.38
CA PHE A 189 -4.60 -0.63 4.41
C PHE A 189 -4.20 -1.11 3.03
N ILE A 190 -5.18 -1.51 2.23
CA ILE A 190 -5.04 -1.87 0.82
C ILE A 190 -5.67 -0.76 0.01
N ILE A 191 -4.88 -0.17 -0.88
CA ILE A 191 -5.31 0.91 -1.74
C ILE A 191 -5.45 0.35 -3.15
N LYS A 192 -6.62 0.45 -3.72
CA LYS A 192 -6.93 0.19 -5.12
C LYS A 192 -7.23 1.53 -5.81
N SER A 193 -7.41 1.51 -7.12
CA SER A 193 -7.68 2.72 -7.92
C SER A 193 -8.86 3.55 -7.42
N ASP A 194 -9.87 2.90 -6.86
CA ASP A 194 -11.17 3.49 -6.49
C ASP A 194 -11.61 3.15 -5.05
N GLU A 195 -10.77 2.48 -4.27
CA GLU A 195 -11.14 2.01 -2.95
C GLU A 195 -9.96 1.88 -1.99
N LEU A 196 -10.14 2.34 -0.75
CA LEU A 196 -9.27 2.08 0.40
C LEU A 196 -9.96 1.07 1.30
N LEU A 197 -9.30 -0.04 1.58
CA LEU A 197 -9.81 -1.11 2.42
C LEU A 197 -8.90 -1.37 3.60
N SER A 198 -9.49 -1.70 4.73
CA SER A 198 -8.77 -2.30 5.85
C SER A 198 -9.69 -3.16 6.69
N ASN A 199 -9.13 -4.21 7.26
CA ASN A 199 -9.80 -5.01 8.28
C ASN A 199 -9.18 -4.71 9.64
N GLU A 200 -9.97 -4.87 10.70
CA GLU A 200 -9.53 -4.70 12.10
C GLU A 200 -8.90 -3.32 12.39
N SER A 201 -9.45 -2.26 11.81
CA SER A 201 -9.01 -0.89 12.05
C SER A 201 -9.55 -0.32 13.36
N GLU A 202 -8.73 0.42 14.07
CA GLU A 202 -9.19 1.33 15.13
C GLU A 202 -9.84 2.55 14.47
N VAL A 203 -11.02 2.90 14.97
CA VAL A 203 -11.82 4.03 14.52
C VAL A 203 -11.95 5.01 15.66
N CYS A 204 -11.64 6.29 15.44
CA CYS A 204 -11.76 7.33 16.42
C CYS A 204 -12.30 8.61 15.78
N PHE A 205 -13.61 8.82 15.85
CA PHE A 205 -14.20 10.13 15.55
C PHE A 205 -13.91 11.10 16.68
N LYS A 206 -13.42 12.28 16.34
CA LYS A 206 -13.10 13.35 17.29
C LYS A 206 -14.32 14.21 17.53
N LEU A 207 -14.73 14.33 18.78
CA LEU A 207 -15.87 15.13 19.24
C LEU A 207 -15.37 16.11 20.30
N ASP A 208 -14.68 17.15 19.85
CA ASP A 208 -13.98 18.12 20.72
C ASP A 208 -12.94 17.43 21.63
N ARG A 209 -13.20 17.28 22.94
CA ARG A 209 -12.34 16.57 23.89
C ARG A 209 -12.66 15.08 24.01
N ASP A 210 -13.77 14.68 23.46
CA ASP A 210 -14.33 13.35 23.51
C ASP A 210 -14.21 12.61 22.18
N SER A 211 -14.71 11.38 22.11
CA SER A 211 -14.65 10.57 20.90
C SER A 211 -15.77 9.53 20.82
N LEU A 212 -16.14 9.21 19.59
CA LEU A 212 -16.81 7.97 19.26
C LEU A 212 -15.75 6.97 18.76
N TYR A 213 -15.56 5.88 19.47
CA TYR A 213 -14.44 4.98 19.31
C TYR A 213 -14.86 3.52 19.13
N HIS A 214 -14.11 2.79 18.27
CA HIS A 214 -14.20 1.34 18.16
C HIS A 214 -12.83 0.73 17.86
N ILE A 215 -12.52 -0.41 18.49
CA ILE A 215 -11.17 -1.01 18.45
C ILE A 215 -10.85 -1.82 17.21
N LYS A 216 -11.87 -2.39 16.54
CA LYS A 216 -11.70 -3.29 15.39
C LYS A 216 -12.91 -3.18 14.47
N SER A 217 -12.76 -2.42 13.39
CA SER A 217 -13.77 -2.26 12.35
C SER A 217 -13.19 -2.61 10.98
N ASP A 218 -14.05 -3.05 10.08
CA ASP A 218 -13.74 -3.17 8.67
C ASP A 218 -14.04 -1.84 7.98
N ILE A 219 -13.10 -1.35 7.20
CA ILE A 219 -13.14 -0.06 6.54
C ILE A 219 -13.24 -0.24 5.03
N SER A 220 -14.15 0.48 4.41
CA SER A 220 -14.20 0.69 2.97
C SER A 220 -14.45 2.17 2.69
N TYR A 221 -13.51 2.83 2.03
CA TYR A 221 -13.62 4.22 1.60
C TYR A 221 -13.51 4.30 0.08
N GLN A 222 -14.46 4.97 -0.55
CA GLN A 222 -14.53 5.24 -1.99
C GLN A 222 -14.19 6.71 -2.25
N PRO A 223 -12.95 7.04 -2.64
CA PRO A 223 -12.51 8.42 -2.80
C PRO A 223 -13.33 9.20 -3.83
N GLY A 224 -13.68 8.58 -4.97
CA GLY A 224 -14.48 9.21 -6.03
C GLY A 224 -15.89 9.59 -5.60
N GLU A 225 -16.51 8.83 -4.73
CA GLU A 225 -17.84 9.09 -4.16
C GLU A 225 -17.76 9.85 -2.83
N ARG A 226 -16.59 9.93 -2.23
CA ARG A 226 -16.33 10.47 -0.88
C ARG A 226 -17.12 9.76 0.21
N ILE A 227 -17.42 8.47 0.03
CA ILE A 227 -18.21 7.68 0.96
C ILE A 227 -17.30 6.75 1.76
N LEU A 228 -17.31 6.92 3.07
CA LEU A 228 -16.70 6.03 4.03
C LEU A 228 -17.76 5.12 4.65
N ARG A 229 -17.45 3.81 4.70
CA ARG A 229 -18.21 2.79 5.43
C ARG A 229 -17.32 2.18 6.49
N ILE A 230 -17.86 2.06 7.68
CA ILE A 230 -17.22 1.46 8.82
C ILE A 230 -18.16 0.37 9.31
N ASP A 231 -17.76 -0.87 9.14
CA ASP A 231 -18.55 -2.04 9.51
C ASP A 231 -17.97 -2.70 10.76
N ARG A 232 -18.81 -3.03 11.71
CA ARG A 232 -18.45 -3.86 12.85
C ARG A 232 -18.42 -5.33 12.41
N PRO A 233 -17.29 -6.03 12.52
CA PRO A 233 -17.22 -7.44 12.18
C PRO A 233 -18.08 -8.31 13.09
N ASN A 234 -18.67 -9.36 12.52
CA ASN A 234 -19.60 -10.24 13.23
C ASN A 234 -18.90 -11.37 14.04
N LYS A 235 -17.60 -11.27 14.32
CA LYS A 235 -16.83 -12.37 14.96
C LYS A 235 -15.80 -11.84 15.99
N GLY A 236 -15.71 -12.58 17.08
CA GLY A 236 -14.64 -12.39 18.07
C GLY A 236 -14.73 -11.10 18.88
N MET A 237 -13.57 -10.56 19.28
CA MET A 237 -13.49 -9.32 20.07
C MET A 237 -13.94 -8.06 19.32
N SER A 238 -14.16 -8.16 18.02
CA SER A 238 -14.71 -7.10 17.18
C SER A 238 -16.22 -6.91 17.33
N MET A 239 -16.89 -7.78 18.07
CA MET A 239 -18.33 -7.60 18.44
C MET A 239 -18.56 -6.58 19.54
N THR A 240 -17.50 -5.95 20.05
CA THR A 240 -17.67 -4.87 21.05
C THR A 240 -18.47 -3.72 20.43
N PRO A 241 -19.35 -3.06 21.21
CA PRO A 241 -20.08 -1.90 20.73
C PRO A 241 -19.16 -0.70 20.52
N PHE A 242 -19.62 0.30 19.79
CA PHE A 242 -18.98 1.61 19.76
C PHE A 242 -19.19 2.33 21.09
N VAL A 243 -18.16 3.03 21.55
CA VAL A 243 -18.22 3.82 22.77
C VAL A 243 -18.20 5.30 22.43
N ASP A 244 -19.23 6.02 22.81
CA ASP A 244 -19.36 7.46 22.73
C ASP A 244 -19.10 8.10 24.07
N SER A 245 -17.91 8.67 24.26
CA SER A 245 -17.53 9.30 25.54
C SER A 245 -18.18 10.67 25.72
N TYR A 246 -18.62 11.34 24.67
CA TYR A 246 -19.28 12.65 24.74
C TYR A 246 -20.66 12.55 25.40
N HIS A 247 -21.47 11.57 24.98
CA HIS A 247 -22.80 11.35 25.53
C HIS A 247 -22.82 10.29 26.64
N ASN A 248 -21.69 9.64 26.92
CA ASN A 248 -21.58 8.47 27.80
C ASN A 248 -22.51 7.32 27.37
N LEU A 249 -22.47 7.00 26.08
CA LEU A 249 -23.30 5.97 25.46
C LEU A 249 -22.47 4.81 24.94
N ILE A 250 -23.04 3.63 25.07
CA ILE A 250 -22.62 2.42 24.38
C ILE A 250 -23.58 2.20 23.22
N LEU A 251 -23.06 2.17 21.98
CA LEU A 251 -23.85 2.08 20.78
C LEU A 251 -23.68 0.71 20.14
N ASP A 252 -24.73 -0.10 20.18
CA ASP A 252 -24.78 -1.39 19.50
C ASP A 252 -25.27 -1.20 18.07
N ILE A 253 -24.36 -0.82 17.18
CA ILE A 253 -24.59 -0.54 15.78
C ILE A 253 -23.66 -1.41 14.92
N ASP A 254 -24.11 -1.79 13.74
CA ASP A 254 -23.33 -2.61 12.81
C ASP A 254 -22.56 -1.78 11.81
N ARG A 255 -23.04 -0.60 11.45
CA ARG A 255 -22.49 0.22 10.38
C ARG A 255 -22.56 1.71 10.67
N ILE A 256 -21.45 2.40 10.36
CA ILE A 256 -21.44 3.85 10.17
C ILE A 256 -21.20 4.12 8.69
N ARG A 257 -22.01 5.00 8.10
CA ARG A 257 -21.81 5.50 6.74
C ARG A 257 -21.68 7.02 6.78
N TRP A 258 -20.60 7.52 6.22
CA TRP A 258 -20.30 8.95 6.19
C TRP A 258 -19.90 9.39 4.78
N ASN A 259 -20.59 10.43 4.27
CA ASN A 259 -20.07 11.22 3.17
C ASN A 259 -19.13 12.26 3.79
N ILE A 260 -17.84 12.20 3.50
CA ILE A 260 -16.85 13.07 4.16
C ILE A 260 -17.01 14.56 3.80
N SER A 261 -17.87 14.90 2.84
CA SER A 261 -18.25 16.28 2.48
C SER A 261 -19.41 16.81 3.31
N GLU A 262 -20.01 16.01 4.19
CA GLU A 262 -21.17 16.36 5.01
C GLU A 262 -20.80 16.39 6.50
N PRO A 263 -21.43 17.27 7.30
CA PRO A 263 -21.16 17.37 8.73
C PRO A 263 -21.77 16.21 9.55
N THR A 264 -22.54 15.32 8.92
CA THR A 264 -23.29 14.26 9.58
C THR A 264 -22.98 12.89 8.98
N PHE A 265 -23.03 11.87 9.81
CA PHE A 265 -22.94 10.47 9.38
C PHE A 265 -24.18 9.68 9.82
N THR A 266 -24.46 8.59 9.14
CA THR A 266 -25.61 7.73 9.40
C THR A 266 -25.15 6.50 10.20
N LEU A 267 -25.86 6.21 11.27
CA LEU A 267 -25.72 4.99 12.07
C LEU A 267 -26.79 3.98 11.67
N GLY A 268 -26.46 2.68 11.62
CA GLY A 268 -27.47 1.69 11.27
C GLY A 268 -27.01 0.24 11.38
N GLY A 269 -27.95 -0.68 11.12
CA GLY A 269 -27.68 -2.09 10.93
C GLY A 269 -27.29 -2.43 9.49
N ILE A 270 -26.65 -3.57 9.28
CA ILE A 270 -26.28 -4.07 7.93
C ILE A 270 -27.53 -4.27 7.05
N ASN A 271 -28.67 -4.59 7.67
CA ASN A 271 -29.96 -4.81 7.01
C ASN A 271 -30.90 -3.60 7.20
N MET A 272 -30.53 -2.44 6.70
CA MET A 272 -31.35 -1.22 6.81
C MET A 272 -32.79 -1.32 6.22
N GLY A 273 -33.14 -2.44 5.54
CA GLY A 273 -34.50 -2.66 5.00
C GLY A 273 -35.55 -3.13 5.99
N ASN A 274 -35.18 -3.64 7.16
CA ASN A 274 -36.10 -4.30 8.10
C ASN A 274 -36.24 -3.63 9.47
N GLY A 275 -35.84 -2.34 9.61
CA GLY A 275 -36.09 -1.59 10.85
C GLY A 275 -35.50 -2.22 12.11
N SER A 276 -34.30 -2.81 12.01
CA SER A 276 -33.59 -3.28 13.21
C SER A 276 -33.40 -2.11 14.16
N PRO A 277 -33.85 -2.21 15.41
CA PRO A 277 -33.73 -1.12 16.36
C PRO A 277 -32.26 -0.84 16.64
N LEU A 278 -31.89 0.43 16.63
CA LEU A 278 -30.61 0.89 17.13
C LEU A 278 -30.65 0.81 18.64
N LEU A 279 -29.76 0.01 19.23
CA LEU A 279 -29.67 -0.07 20.70
C LEU A 279 -28.62 0.93 21.20
N MET A 280 -29.04 1.81 22.10
CA MET A 280 -28.19 2.76 22.81
C MET A 280 -28.38 2.59 24.30
N GLU A 281 -27.29 2.37 25.02
CA GLU A 281 -27.29 2.21 26.47
C GLU A 281 -26.40 3.25 27.12
N SER A 282 -26.80 3.77 28.27
CA SER A 282 -25.97 4.68 29.08
C SER A 282 -24.82 3.92 29.73
N ASP A 283 -23.59 4.32 29.52
CA ASP A 283 -22.43 3.76 30.24
C ASP A 283 -22.47 4.01 31.74
N GLN A 284 -23.25 4.99 32.19
CA GLN A 284 -23.33 5.39 33.62
C GLN A 284 -24.60 4.94 34.33
N TYR A 285 -25.47 4.16 33.70
CA TYR A 285 -26.76 3.78 34.24
C TYR A 285 -26.69 3.15 35.64
N PHE A 286 -25.63 2.42 35.97
CA PHE A 286 -25.45 1.78 37.29
C PHE A 286 -24.45 2.49 38.23
N ARG A 287 -23.76 3.53 37.78
CA ARG A 287 -22.75 4.20 38.64
C ARG A 287 -23.32 5.22 39.60
N ASN A 288 -24.50 5.80 39.33
CA ASN A 288 -25.06 6.91 40.10
C ASN A 288 -26.41 6.61 40.78
N SER A 289 -27.07 5.49 40.51
CA SER A 289 -28.28 5.12 41.26
C SER A 289 -27.91 4.46 42.59
N ARG A 290 -27.97 5.24 43.68
CA ARG A 290 -28.08 4.65 45.01
C ARG A 290 -29.48 4.05 45.09
N TYR A 291 -29.61 2.83 45.60
CA TYR A 291 -30.89 2.14 45.84
C TYR A 291 -31.86 2.96 46.69
N SER A 292 -31.36 4.00 47.38
CA SER A 292 -32.13 4.95 48.18
C SER A 292 -32.94 5.96 47.38
N ASP A 293 -32.71 6.10 46.08
CA ASP A 293 -33.37 7.13 45.23
C ASP A 293 -34.59 6.54 44.50
N LEU A 294 -34.94 5.27 44.77
CA LEU A 294 -36.07 4.54 44.16
C LEU A 294 -37.24 4.30 45.13
N GLN A 295 -37.36 5.03 46.27
CA GLN A 295 -38.51 5.01 47.16
C GLN A 295 -39.38 6.25 47.07
#